data_b65ec0da599c879993a35f17dc6107ef
#
_entry.id   b65ec0da599c879993a35f17dc6107ef
#
_cell.length_a   1.000
_cell.length_b   1.000
_cell.length_c   1.000
_cell.angle_alpha   90.00
_cell.angle_beta   90.00
_cell.angle_gamma   90.00
#
_symmetry.space_group_name_H-M   'P 1'
#
loop_
_entity.id
_entity.type
_entity.pdbx_description
1 polymer ?
#
loop_
_entity_poly.entity_id
_entity_poly.type
_entity_poly.pdbx_seq_one_letter_code
_entity_poly.pdbx_strand_id
1 'polypeptide(L)'
;MKRFKITYKRFKKVWGYADLTKNEISIDDRAKGKKHLEILIHESVHLLWPDASEDEVVKKSIILTNTLWHEMYRRVDDRNNIPLQDGTI
;
A
#
# COMPACT_ATOMS: atom_id res chain seq x y z
N MET A 1 -16.25 4.29 7.23
CA MET A 1 -14.78 4.16 7.34
C MET A 1 -14.10 5.10 6.38
N LYS A 2 -13.06 5.76 6.83
CA LYS A 2 -12.34 6.72 6.00
C LYS A 2 -10.97 6.23 5.55
N ARG A 3 -10.49 5.13 6.08
CA ARG A 3 -9.24 4.51 5.65
C ARG A 3 -9.27 3.05 6.04
N PHE A 4 -8.43 2.25 5.38
CA PHE A 4 -8.30 0.85 5.72
C PHE A 4 -7.35 0.68 6.90
N LYS A 5 -7.58 -0.35 7.69
CA LYS A 5 -6.64 -0.73 8.74
C LYS A 5 -5.44 -1.40 8.08
N ILE A 6 -4.25 -1.01 8.49
CA ILE A 6 -3.02 -1.57 7.94
C ILE A 6 -2.30 -2.35 9.02
N THR A 7 -1.94 -3.59 8.71
CA THR A 7 -1.16 -4.43 9.62
C THR A 7 0.07 -4.95 8.89
N TYR A 8 1.09 -5.30 9.64
CA TYR A 8 2.34 -5.81 9.09
C TYR A 8 2.62 -7.19 9.64
N LYS A 9 3.01 -8.10 8.76
CA LYS A 9 3.38 -9.44 9.19
C LYS A 9 4.30 -10.06 8.14
N ARG A 10 4.93 -11.17 8.48
CA ARG A 10 5.84 -11.85 7.57
C ARG A 10 5.05 -12.90 6.79
N PHE A 11 5.08 -12.80 5.47
CA PHE A 11 4.46 -13.78 4.59
C PHE A 11 5.52 -14.69 3.97
N LYS A 12 5.09 -15.84 3.46
CA LYS A 12 5.99 -16.78 2.79
C LYS A 12 5.89 -16.72 1.27
N LYS A 13 4.69 -16.47 0.74
CA LYS A 13 4.47 -16.58 -0.71
C LYS A 13 3.90 -15.32 -1.34
N VAL A 14 3.42 -14.40 -0.55
CA VAL A 14 2.84 -13.17 -1.08
C VAL A 14 3.43 -11.99 -0.33
N TRP A 15 3.26 -10.79 -0.91
CA TRP A 15 3.74 -9.57 -0.28
C TRP A 15 2.67 -8.83 0.49
N GLY A 16 1.40 -9.16 0.24
CA GLY A 16 0.30 -8.51 0.92
C GLY A 16 -0.99 -9.26 0.75
N TYR A 17 -2.00 -8.82 1.49
CA TYR A 17 -3.30 -9.46 1.47
C TYR A 17 -4.37 -8.45 1.84
N ALA A 18 -5.51 -8.48 1.12
CA ALA A 18 -6.65 -7.63 1.37
C ALA A 18 -7.79 -8.46 1.96
N ASP A 19 -8.27 -8.06 3.13
CA ASP A 19 -9.37 -8.76 3.80
C ASP A 19 -10.63 -7.92 3.67
N LEU A 20 -11.53 -8.33 2.77
CA LEU A 20 -12.76 -7.60 2.50
C LEU A 20 -13.70 -7.57 3.70
N THR A 21 -13.70 -8.61 4.51
CA THR A 21 -14.64 -8.67 5.65
C THR A 21 -14.22 -7.71 6.75
N LYS A 22 -12.93 -7.40 6.86
CA LYS A 22 -12.40 -6.54 7.91
C LYS A 22 -11.97 -5.17 7.40
N ASN A 23 -12.03 -4.94 6.10
CA ASN A 23 -11.49 -3.72 5.49
C ASN A 23 -10.05 -3.49 5.94
N GLU A 24 -9.27 -4.55 5.87
CA GLU A 24 -7.91 -4.56 6.40
C GLU A 24 -6.93 -5.00 5.33
N ILE A 25 -5.77 -4.34 5.32
CA ILE A 25 -4.68 -4.68 4.43
C ILE A 25 -3.51 -5.15 5.29
N SER A 26 -2.97 -6.32 4.97
CA SER A 26 -1.76 -6.81 5.61
C SER A 26 -0.62 -6.71 4.60
N ILE A 27 0.50 -6.16 5.04
CA ILE A 27 1.66 -5.96 4.19
C ILE A 27 2.85 -6.67 4.80
N ASP A 28 3.65 -7.33 3.96
CA ASP A 28 4.87 -7.98 4.44
C ASP A 28 5.78 -6.92 5.05
N ASP A 29 6.28 -7.21 6.25
CA ASP A 29 7.06 -6.23 7.00
C ASP A 29 8.42 -5.94 6.39
N ARG A 30 8.84 -6.73 5.39
CA ARG A 30 10.09 -6.48 4.65
C ARG A 30 9.91 -5.50 3.50
N ALA A 31 8.67 -5.17 3.15
CA ALA A 31 8.41 -4.27 2.02
C ALA A 31 8.87 -2.85 2.37
N LYS A 32 9.68 -2.28 1.51
CA LYS A 32 10.25 -0.93 1.71
C LYS A 32 10.10 -0.11 0.44
N GLY A 33 10.13 1.19 0.59
CA GLY A 33 10.17 2.12 -0.51
C GLY A 33 9.05 1.91 -1.51
N LYS A 34 9.42 1.85 -2.78
CA LYS A 34 8.44 1.71 -3.84
C LYS A 34 7.64 0.42 -3.73
N LYS A 35 8.28 -0.66 -3.25
CA LYS A 35 7.58 -1.93 -3.07
C LYS A 35 6.46 -1.82 -2.06
N HIS A 36 6.70 -1.11 -0.96
CA HIS A 36 5.67 -0.86 0.05
C HIS A 36 4.49 -0.10 -0.57
N LEU A 37 4.78 0.96 -1.32
CA LEU A 37 3.74 1.75 -1.96
C LEU A 37 2.93 0.90 -2.94
N GLU A 38 3.62 0.09 -3.74
CA GLU A 38 2.97 -0.78 -4.72
C GLU A 38 2.00 -1.74 -4.05
N ILE A 39 2.43 -2.38 -2.96
CA ILE A 39 1.58 -3.34 -2.26
C ILE A 39 0.39 -2.63 -1.65
N LEU A 40 0.61 -1.50 -1.00
CA LEU A 40 -0.47 -0.74 -0.39
C LEU A 40 -1.53 -0.36 -1.42
N ILE A 41 -1.11 0.12 -2.58
CA ILE A 41 -2.04 0.50 -3.63
C ILE A 41 -2.75 -0.73 -4.19
N HIS A 42 -2.01 -1.81 -4.45
CA HIS A 42 -2.57 -3.03 -5.03
C HIS A 42 -3.70 -3.58 -4.14
N GLU A 43 -3.43 -3.71 -2.85
CA GLU A 43 -4.43 -4.24 -1.94
C GLU A 43 -5.59 -3.27 -1.72
N SER A 44 -5.30 -1.96 -1.76
CA SER A 44 -6.36 -0.96 -1.67
C SER A 44 -7.32 -1.06 -2.86
N VAL A 45 -6.78 -1.27 -4.06
CA VAL A 45 -7.62 -1.43 -5.25
C VAL A 45 -8.52 -2.64 -5.12
N HIS A 46 -8.00 -3.76 -4.57
CA HIS A 46 -8.82 -4.93 -4.31
C HIS A 46 -10.00 -4.62 -3.39
N LEU A 47 -9.78 -3.80 -2.37
CA LEU A 47 -10.84 -3.48 -1.41
C LEU A 47 -11.84 -2.48 -1.98
N LEU A 48 -11.37 -1.53 -2.78
CA LEU A 48 -12.24 -0.50 -3.34
C LEU A 48 -13.06 -1.00 -4.53
N TRP A 49 -12.50 -1.92 -5.30
CA TRP A 49 -13.17 -2.49 -6.47
C TRP A 49 -13.07 -4.01 -6.42
N PRO A 50 -13.84 -4.64 -5.51
CA PRO A 50 -13.71 -6.08 -5.30
C PRO A 50 -14.07 -6.93 -6.53
N ASP A 51 -14.81 -6.37 -7.47
CA ASP A 51 -15.18 -7.09 -8.69
C ASP A 51 -14.16 -6.94 -9.82
N ALA A 52 -13.13 -6.12 -9.62
CA ALA A 52 -12.10 -5.96 -10.64
C ALA A 52 -11.27 -7.23 -10.78
N SER A 53 -10.91 -7.58 -12.00
CA SER A 53 -10.05 -8.73 -12.23
C SER A 53 -8.64 -8.46 -11.71
N GLU A 54 -7.89 -9.53 -11.49
CA GLU A 54 -6.49 -9.38 -11.05
C GLU A 54 -5.69 -8.59 -12.08
N ASP A 55 -5.94 -8.81 -13.37
CA ASP A 55 -5.25 -8.06 -14.42
C ASP A 55 -5.51 -6.56 -14.30
N GLU A 56 -6.75 -6.18 -14.04
CA GLU A 56 -7.10 -4.77 -13.86
C GLU A 56 -6.44 -4.18 -12.62
N VAL A 57 -6.43 -4.95 -11.53
CA VAL A 57 -5.80 -4.51 -10.30
C VAL A 57 -4.32 -4.26 -10.52
N VAL A 58 -3.64 -5.20 -11.20
CA VAL A 58 -2.21 -5.05 -11.49
C VAL A 58 -1.95 -3.80 -12.34
N LYS A 59 -2.71 -3.63 -13.43
CA LYS A 59 -2.50 -2.49 -14.32
C LYS A 59 -2.72 -1.16 -13.63
N LYS A 60 -3.81 -1.05 -12.88
CA LYS A 60 -4.13 0.19 -12.17
C LYS A 60 -3.11 0.48 -11.08
N SER A 61 -2.69 -0.57 -10.37
CA SER A 61 -1.71 -0.41 -9.29
C SER A 61 -0.37 0.08 -9.80
N ILE A 62 0.07 -0.46 -10.93
CA ILE A 62 1.35 -0.06 -11.52
C ILE A 62 1.31 1.42 -11.91
N ILE A 63 0.24 1.84 -12.57
CA ILE A 63 0.12 3.22 -13.02
C ILE A 63 0.11 4.17 -11.82
N LEU A 64 -0.71 3.86 -10.81
CA LEU A 64 -0.82 4.69 -9.62
C LEU A 64 0.50 4.73 -8.85
N THR A 65 1.14 3.58 -8.69
CA THR A 65 2.41 3.50 -7.99
C THR A 65 3.46 4.35 -8.68
N ASN A 66 3.59 4.20 -10.00
CA ASN A 66 4.58 4.95 -10.75
C ASN A 66 4.30 6.45 -10.70
N THR A 67 3.03 6.82 -10.80
CA THR A 67 2.65 8.23 -10.76
C THR A 67 3.00 8.86 -9.41
N LEU A 68 2.58 8.21 -8.32
CA LEU A 68 2.85 8.74 -6.99
C LEU A 68 4.34 8.74 -6.67
N TRP A 69 5.05 7.69 -7.09
CA TRP A 69 6.48 7.61 -6.84
C TRP A 69 7.23 8.72 -7.59
N HIS A 70 6.84 8.96 -8.83
CA HIS A 70 7.43 10.04 -9.63
C HIS A 70 7.19 11.40 -8.98
N GLU A 71 6.03 11.59 -8.38
CA GLU A 71 5.68 12.82 -7.69
C GLU A 71 6.21 12.88 -6.27
N MET A 72 7.14 11.98 -5.94
CA MET A 72 7.89 12.01 -4.68
C MET A 72 7.10 11.64 -3.43
N TYR A 73 5.98 10.94 -3.59
CA TYR A 73 5.27 10.44 -2.42
C TYR A 73 6.03 9.28 -1.81
N ARG A 74 6.39 9.43 -0.57
CA ARG A 74 7.19 8.46 0.16
C ARG A 74 6.58 8.23 1.54
N ARG A 75 6.78 7.01 2.05
CA ARG A 75 6.38 6.73 3.41
C ARG A 75 7.32 7.47 4.35
N VAL A 76 6.71 8.17 5.33
CA VAL A 76 7.49 8.84 6.35
C VAL A 76 7.83 7.83 7.44
N ASP A 77 9.10 7.78 7.82
CA ASP A 77 9.54 6.88 8.88
C ASP A 77 9.60 7.65 10.19
N ASP A 78 8.53 7.54 10.96
CA ASP A 78 8.41 8.28 12.22
C ASP A 78 9.35 7.77 13.30
N ARG A 79 9.90 6.57 13.12
CA ARG A 79 10.78 6.00 14.16
C ARG A 79 12.04 6.83 14.34
N ASN A 80 12.44 7.53 13.30
CA ASN A 80 13.62 8.39 13.36
C ASN A 80 13.25 9.83 13.64
N ASN A 81 11.97 10.06 13.92
CA ASN A 81 11.49 11.39 14.25
C ASN A 81 11.78 12.39 13.15
N ILE A 82 11.70 11.94 11.92
CA ILE A 82 11.90 12.77 10.76
C ILE A 82 10.61 13.48 10.47
N PRO A 83 10.61 14.78 10.60
CA PRO A 83 9.37 15.49 10.29
C PRO A 83 9.16 15.40 8.86
N LEU A 84 8.07 15.52 8.64
CA LEU A 84 7.84 15.41 7.40
C LEU A 84 7.90 16.57 6.75
N GLN A 85 8.62 16.55 6.78
CA GLN A 85 8.79 17.48 6.37
C GLN A 85 7.98 17.88 5.57
N ASP A 86 7.66 17.30 6.15
CA ASP A 86 6.92 17.58 5.94
C ASP A 86 6.28 17.81 5.84
N GLY A 87 6.24 17.39 6.00
CA GLY A 87 5.46 17.41 6.16
C GLY A 87 5.05 17.31 6.37
N THR A 88 5.11 17.11 6.53
CA THR A 88 4.73 17.01 6.87
C THR A 88 4.25 17.10 6.98
N ILE A 89 4.02 16.94 7.06
CA ILE A 89 3.60 16.92 7.14
C ILE A 89 3.22 17.12 7.13
#